data_7498c41ef6800681fa64e7d3199cf3b1
#
_entry.id   7498c41ef6800681fa64e7d3199cf3b1
#
_cell.length_a   1.000
_cell.length_b   1.000
_cell.length_c   1.000
_cell.angle_alpha   90.00
_cell.angle_beta   90.00
_cell.angle_gamma   90.00
#
_symmetry.space_group_name_H-M   'P 1'
#
loop_
_entity.id
_entity.type
_entity.pdbx_description
1 polymer ?
#
loop_
_entity_poly.entity_id
_entity_poly.type
_entity_poly.pdbx_seq_one_letter_code
_entity_poly.pdbx_strand_id
1 'polypeptide(L)'
;MNNTNDIFLTINIGSSVTSAVISKPKYDLDNSIEILGFGVQDSVGVNKGLITNIEDVSRTIKDAILQAKESVTETIGTTVVSISGNYTRGIKATGYVTIPNGLVSETDINQAMQMALSNSIILPDYDVVHVIPLFFKVDDQEVENPFNMNGSKLEASVYIVTAKRNALINIKSALRIFGIDDVRFVLDSYAASLAVLDEQQKRIGAVVINLGASTTEFVYHKGNSIIYNGFIPVGSKNITNDLSLMLNTPLRTAEKIKIEYGSLIKDYFGNGEVGPSNVGVSQINDEEYFKEFPLGHIQTIIHARVEELLVLVRNELKKNALLDNIGSGIVLTGGMSQLGGIKELTKNIFEKIPVTIATPKNIPNSFRVSFDEPQMATVVGLIMFALGMNRGYQLDSSKKLIRPIRKGQVNDKFIAPQTPHIGQAGPDMRIRTNDTILDPLPKDKKKKGLGLWKKIEEWF
;
A
#
# COMPACT_ATOMS: atom_id res chain seq x y z
N MET A 1 -11.95 16.25 -26.44
CA MET A 1 -10.77 15.44 -26.81
C MET A 1 -10.33 14.77 -25.51
N ASN A 2 -10.54 13.46 -25.36
CA ASN A 2 -10.13 12.71 -24.19
C ASN A 2 -8.61 12.79 -24.07
N ASN A 3 -8.12 13.29 -22.93
CA ASN A 3 -6.69 13.32 -22.63
C ASN A 3 -6.18 11.88 -22.57
N THR A 4 -5.41 11.44 -23.55
CA THR A 4 -4.79 10.12 -23.66
C THR A 4 -3.75 9.85 -22.55
N ASN A 5 -3.57 10.77 -21.60
CA ASN A 5 -2.56 10.68 -20.53
C ASN A 5 -3.10 10.20 -19.16
N ASP A 6 -4.36 9.84 -19.06
CA ASP A 6 -4.96 9.49 -17.76
C ASP A 6 -5.03 7.96 -17.50
N ILE A 7 -4.31 7.16 -18.30
CA ILE A 7 -4.22 5.71 -18.11
C ILE A 7 -2.91 5.35 -17.42
N PHE A 8 -3.03 4.63 -16.32
CA PHE A 8 -1.93 4.25 -15.47
C PHE A 8 -1.69 2.75 -15.52
N LEU A 9 -0.43 2.37 -15.64
CA LEU A 9 0.04 1.01 -15.38
C LEU A 9 0.65 0.99 -13.99
N THR A 10 0.14 0.17 -13.10
CA THR A 10 0.72 -0.07 -11.77
C THR A 10 1.28 -1.48 -11.71
N ILE A 11 2.51 -1.63 -11.24
CA ILE A 11 3.20 -2.92 -11.14
C ILE A 11 3.65 -3.12 -9.69
N ASN A 12 3.16 -4.20 -9.09
CA ASN A 12 3.63 -4.65 -7.79
C ASN A 12 4.57 -5.85 -7.97
N ILE A 13 5.84 -5.69 -7.56
CA ILE A 13 6.85 -6.73 -7.63
C ILE A 13 6.97 -7.39 -6.26
N GLY A 14 6.03 -8.28 -5.95
CA GLY A 14 6.04 -9.04 -4.70
C GLY A 14 6.98 -10.24 -4.72
N SER A 15 7.29 -10.82 -3.56
CA SER A 15 8.14 -12.00 -3.46
C SER A 15 7.40 -13.33 -3.72
N SER A 16 6.09 -13.32 -3.78
CA SER A 16 5.26 -14.49 -4.17
C SER A 16 4.66 -14.28 -5.53
N VAL A 17 4.01 -13.14 -5.74
CA VAL A 17 3.34 -12.80 -6.99
C VAL A 17 3.76 -11.41 -7.46
N THR A 18 3.89 -11.26 -8.77
CA THR A 18 4.03 -9.98 -9.45
C THR A 18 2.71 -9.68 -10.16
N SER A 19 2.16 -8.50 -9.92
CA SER A 19 0.89 -8.09 -10.52
C SER A 19 1.04 -6.80 -11.31
N ALA A 20 0.27 -6.69 -12.41
CA ALA A 20 0.15 -5.51 -13.24
C ALA A 20 -1.32 -5.12 -13.35
N VAL A 21 -1.62 -3.84 -13.12
CA VAL A 21 -2.99 -3.32 -13.23
C VAL A 21 -3.00 -2.11 -14.15
N ILE A 22 -3.91 -2.10 -15.11
CA ILE A 22 -4.18 -0.95 -15.96
C ILE A 22 -5.46 -0.30 -15.45
N SER A 23 -5.38 0.97 -15.10
CA SER A 23 -6.50 1.71 -14.49
C SER A 23 -6.58 3.13 -15.02
N LYS A 24 -7.78 3.72 -14.91
CA LYS A 24 -8.01 5.15 -15.17
C LYS A 24 -8.95 5.74 -14.12
N PRO A 25 -8.93 7.07 -13.91
CA PRO A 25 -9.93 7.73 -13.08
C PRO A 25 -11.27 7.67 -13.81
N LYS A 26 -12.34 7.37 -13.07
CA LYS A 26 -13.69 7.53 -13.53
C LYS A 26 -14.21 8.85 -12.97
N TYR A 27 -14.43 9.82 -13.87
CA TYR A 27 -14.89 11.16 -13.50
C TYR A 27 -16.40 11.15 -13.21
N ASP A 28 -16.79 10.42 -12.17
CA ASP A 28 -18.12 10.44 -11.59
C ASP A 28 -18.13 11.22 -10.27
N LEU A 29 -19.33 11.34 -9.66
CA LEU A 29 -19.51 12.08 -8.40
C LEU A 29 -18.63 11.57 -7.25
N ASP A 30 -18.18 10.31 -7.31
CA ASP A 30 -17.41 9.66 -6.26
C ASP A 30 -15.91 9.58 -6.56
N ASN A 31 -15.43 10.15 -7.70
CA ASN A 31 -14.03 9.99 -8.15
C ASN A 31 -13.57 8.53 -8.09
N SER A 32 -14.38 7.62 -8.62
CA SER A 32 -14.12 6.19 -8.54
C SER A 32 -13.00 5.76 -9.49
N ILE A 33 -12.50 4.56 -9.26
CA ILE A 33 -11.44 3.92 -10.05
C ILE A 33 -12.09 3.00 -11.09
N GLU A 34 -11.68 3.07 -12.35
CA GLU A 34 -12.01 2.09 -13.35
C GLU A 34 -10.78 1.22 -13.64
N ILE A 35 -10.90 -0.09 -13.42
CA ILE A 35 -9.86 -1.06 -13.77
C ILE A 35 -10.15 -1.59 -15.16
N LEU A 36 -9.19 -1.38 -16.07
CA LEU A 36 -9.28 -1.79 -17.47
C LEU A 36 -8.69 -3.19 -17.69
N GLY A 37 -7.63 -3.53 -16.94
CA GLY A 37 -6.95 -4.81 -17.05
C GLY A 37 -6.20 -5.19 -15.79
N PHE A 38 -6.07 -6.51 -15.57
CA PHE A 38 -5.34 -7.10 -14.45
C PHE A 38 -4.59 -8.33 -14.92
N GLY A 39 -3.32 -8.41 -14.54
CA GLY A 39 -2.48 -9.58 -14.76
C GLY A 39 -1.70 -9.92 -13.50
N VAL A 40 -1.53 -11.21 -13.25
CA VAL A 40 -0.79 -11.74 -12.10
C VAL A 40 0.03 -12.95 -12.51
N GLN A 41 1.28 -13.01 -12.03
CA GLN A 41 2.20 -14.11 -12.29
C GLN A 41 2.95 -14.48 -11.01
N ASP A 42 3.32 -15.74 -10.87
CA ASP A 42 4.21 -16.17 -9.80
C ASP A 42 5.57 -15.49 -9.93
N SER A 43 6.06 -14.90 -8.83
CA SER A 43 7.31 -14.18 -8.86
C SER A 43 8.52 -15.11 -8.90
N VAL A 44 9.32 -14.99 -9.96
CA VAL A 44 10.62 -15.64 -10.10
C VAL A 44 11.70 -14.58 -10.12
N GLY A 45 12.87 -14.86 -9.51
CA GLY A 45 14.00 -13.92 -9.45
C GLY A 45 13.87 -12.81 -8.40
N VAL A 46 12.90 -12.94 -7.46
CA VAL A 46 12.72 -12.03 -6.31
C VAL A 46 12.82 -12.81 -5.01
N ASN A 47 13.70 -12.39 -4.12
CA ASN A 47 13.84 -12.97 -2.79
C ASN A 47 14.00 -11.88 -1.72
N LYS A 48 13.21 -11.95 -0.65
CA LYS A 48 13.22 -10.97 0.47
C LYS A 48 13.15 -9.51 -0.02
N GLY A 49 12.32 -9.26 -1.03
CA GLY A 49 12.18 -7.94 -1.65
C GLY A 49 13.37 -7.51 -2.54
N LEU A 50 14.37 -8.38 -2.74
CA LEU A 50 15.53 -8.11 -3.60
C LEU A 50 15.37 -8.80 -4.95
N ILE A 51 15.70 -8.11 -6.04
CA ILE A 51 15.87 -8.73 -7.34
C ILE A 51 17.16 -9.54 -7.33
N THR A 52 17.06 -10.86 -7.48
CA THR A 52 18.19 -11.81 -7.51
C THR A 52 18.53 -12.26 -8.92
N ASN A 53 17.57 -12.16 -9.86
CA ASN A 53 17.76 -12.44 -11.29
C ASN A 53 16.89 -11.47 -12.12
N ILE A 54 17.55 -10.60 -12.90
CA ILE A 54 16.87 -9.57 -13.70
C ILE A 54 16.07 -10.18 -14.85
N GLU A 55 16.58 -11.25 -15.50
CA GLU A 55 15.92 -11.89 -16.64
C GLU A 55 14.61 -12.55 -16.23
N ASP A 56 14.63 -13.29 -15.10
CA ASP A 56 13.42 -13.94 -14.56
C ASP A 56 12.38 -12.91 -14.15
N VAL A 57 12.78 -11.86 -13.44
CA VAL A 57 11.88 -10.76 -13.05
C VAL A 57 11.32 -10.05 -14.27
N SER A 58 12.14 -9.80 -15.31
CA SER A 58 11.68 -9.17 -16.55
C SER A 58 10.61 -10.03 -17.23
N ARG A 59 10.83 -11.35 -17.28
CA ARG A 59 9.85 -12.29 -17.86
C ARG A 59 8.54 -12.26 -17.08
N THR A 60 8.63 -12.37 -15.76
CA THR A 60 7.45 -12.33 -14.87
C THR A 60 6.67 -11.03 -15.04
N ILE A 61 7.35 -9.87 -15.06
CA ILE A 61 6.71 -8.57 -15.27
C ILE A 61 6.04 -8.51 -16.66
N LYS A 62 6.73 -9.01 -17.70
CA LYS A 62 6.19 -9.06 -19.06
C LYS A 62 4.88 -9.82 -19.11
N ASP A 63 4.88 -11.03 -18.57
CA ASP A 63 3.73 -11.91 -18.65
C ASP A 63 2.55 -11.32 -17.87
N ALA A 64 2.79 -10.68 -16.72
CA ALA A 64 1.78 -9.94 -15.99
C ALA A 64 1.24 -8.73 -16.79
N ILE A 65 2.11 -7.95 -17.47
CA ILE A 65 1.68 -6.83 -18.31
C ILE A 65 0.89 -7.32 -19.54
N LEU A 66 1.32 -8.38 -20.20
CA LEU A 66 0.62 -8.95 -21.35
C LEU A 66 -0.79 -9.41 -20.95
N GLN A 67 -0.91 -10.13 -19.84
CA GLN A 67 -2.21 -10.53 -19.28
C GLN A 67 -3.10 -9.32 -18.95
N ALA A 68 -2.55 -8.27 -18.35
CA ALA A 68 -3.30 -7.05 -18.07
C ALA A 68 -3.76 -6.32 -19.35
N LYS A 69 -3.00 -6.45 -20.44
CA LYS A 69 -3.30 -5.82 -21.75
C LYS A 69 -4.26 -6.60 -22.63
N GLU A 70 -4.63 -7.82 -22.31
CA GLU A 70 -5.47 -8.67 -23.20
C GLU A 70 -6.77 -7.98 -23.67
N SER A 71 -7.35 -7.12 -22.84
CA SER A 71 -8.61 -6.43 -23.13
C SER A 71 -8.44 -4.90 -23.24
N VAL A 72 -7.20 -4.39 -23.25
CA VAL A 72 -6.91 -2.95 -23.19
C VAL A 72 -6.23 -2.50 -24.48
N THR A 73 -6.88 -1.63 -25.22
CA THR A 73 -6.37 -1.04 -26.48
C THR A 73 -5.76 0.35 -26.29
N GLU A 74 -6.00 0.96 -25.15
CA GLU A 74 -5.58 2.32 -24.83
C GLU A 74 -4.07 2.43 -24.59
N THR A 75 -3.52 3.60 -24.84
CA THR A 75 -2.09 3.90 -24.61
C THR A 75 -1.85 4.24 -23.14
N ILE A 76 -0.90 3.56 -22.50
CA ILE A 76 -0.49 3.82 -21.13
C ILE A 76 0.28 5.15 -21.07
N GLY A 77 -0.15 6.06 -20.19
CA GLY A 77 0.47 7.37 -20.01
C GLY A 77 1.54 7.40 -18.92
N THR A 78 1.33 6.71 -17.81
CA THR A 78 2.26 6.73 -16.66
C THR A 78 2.38 5.33 -16.06
N THR A 79 3.62 4.94 -15.74
CA THR A 79 3.90 3.68 -15.03
C THR A 79 4.34 3.95 -13.59
N VAL A 80 3.71 3.26 -12.65
CA VAL A 80 4.03 3.31 -11.21
C VAL A 80 4.44 1.91 -10.76
N VAL A 81 5.57 1.80 -10.07
CA VAL A 81 6.14 0.52 -9.65
C VAL A 81 6.42 0.53 -8.17
N SER A 82 6.11 -0.55 -7.51
CA SER A 82 6.43 -0.76 -6.11
C SER A 82 7.93 -0.92 -5.86
N ILE A 83 8.39 -0.49 -4.70
CA ILE A 83 9.74 -0.78 -4.21
C ILE A 83 9.70 -1.26 -2.77
N SER A 84 10.37 -2.39 -2.52
CA SER A 84 10.46 -2.98 -1.19
C SER A 84 11.26 -2.11 -0.21
N GLY A 85 10.81 -2.10 1.04
CA GLY A 85 11.45 -1.44 2.16
C GLY A 85 12.90 -1.87 2.41
N ASN A 86 13.32 -3.04 1.92
CA ASN A 86 14.70 -3.53 2.06
C ASN A 86 15.76 -2.60 1.46
N TYR A 87 15.37 -1.88 0.42
CA TYR A 87 16.28 -0.94 -0.25
C TYR A 87 16.21 0.47 0.32
N THR A 88 15.32 0.75 1.25
CA THR A 88 14.93 2.12 1.59
C THR A 88 15.48 2.62 2.93
N ARG A 89 15.57 3.93 3.04
CA ARG A 89 15.85 4.66 4.29
C ARG A 89 14.97 5.89 4.39
N GLY A 90 14.54 6.20 5.61
CA GLY A 90 13.80 7.42 5.93
C GLY A 90 14.71 8.49 6.52
N ILE A 91 14.54 9.73 6.10
CA ILE A 91 15.29 10.90 6.58
C ILE A 91 14.29 12.03 6.83
N LYS A 92 14.46 12.79 7.90
CA LYS A 92 13.69 14.02 8.16
C LYS A 92 14.52 15.24 7.79
N ALA A 93 13.90 16.22 7.15
CA ALA A 93 14.55 17.47 6.78
C ALA A 93 13.54 18.62 6.81
N THR A 94 14.05 19.85 6.90
CA THR A 94 13.23 21.07 6.91
C THR A 94 13.82 22.07 5.92
N GLY A 95 12.93 22.74 5.18
CA GLY A 95 13.26 23.83 4.29
C GLY A 95 12.28 24.97 4.44
N TYR A 96 12.72 26.17 4.16
CA TYR A 96 11.87 27.36 4.20
C TYR A 96 12.16 28.30 3.04
N VAL A 97 11.14 29.05 2.66
CA VAL A 97 11.20 30.08 1.62
C VAL A 97 10.46 31.31 2.07
N THR A 98 10.86 32.49 1.56
CA THR A 98 10.08 33.72 1.68
C THR A 98 8.94 33.72 0.67
N ILE A 99 7.82 34.35 1.00
CA ILE A 99 6.63 34.49 0.16
C ILE A 99 6.58 35.92 -0.41
N PRO A 100 7.07 36.16 -1.63
CA PRO A 100 7.23 37.52 -2.14
C PRO A 100 5.92 38.31 -2.30
N ASN A 101 4.84 37.59 -2.62
CA ASN A 101 3.52 38.18 -2.89
C ASN A 101 2.59 38.19 -1.68
N GLY A 102 3.08 37.79 -0.50
CA GLY A 102 2.26 37.75 0.71
C GLY A 102 1.17 36.68 0.70
N LEU A 103 1.04 35.85 -0.36
CA LEU A 103 0.07 34.80 -0.50
C LEU A 103 0.78 33.49 -0.97
N VAL A 104 0.63 32.42 -0.22
CA VAL A 104 1.29 31.13 -0.52
C VAL A 104 0.72 30.54 -1.80
N SER A 105 1.59 30.35 -2.78
CA SER A 105 1.31 29.67 -4.04
C SER A 105 1.81 28.21 -4.04
N GLU A 106 1.39 27.43 -5.03
CA GLU A 106 1.94 26.07 -5.25
C GLU A 106 3.44 26.10 -5.60
N THR A 107 3.91 27.19 -6.20
CA THR A 107 5.34 27.37 -6.47
C THR A 107 6.13 27.50 -5.18
N ASP A 108 5.62 28.26 -4.19
CA ASP A 108 6.25 28.41 -2.88
C ASP A 108 6.27 27.07 -2.13
N ILE A 109 5.18 26.30 -2.18
CA ILE A 109 5.11 24.96 -1.58
C ILE A 109 6.17 24.05 -2.21
N ASN A 110 6.24 24.03 -3.54
CA ASN A 110 7.26 23.24 -4.24
C ASN A 110 8.68 23.68 -3.87
N GLN A 111 8.94 24.96 -3.84
CA GLN A 111 10.25 25.50 -3.47
C GLN A 111 10.64 25.17 -2.03
N ALA A 112 9.72 25.29 -1.07
CA ALA A 112 9.96 24.91 0.33
C ALA A 112 10.31 23.43 0.48
N MET A 113 9.59 22.56 -0.23
CA MET A 113 9.88 21.12 -0.24
C MET A 113 11.20 20.77 -0.94
N GLN A 114 11.53 21.44 -2.06
CA GLN A 114 12.83 21.29 -2.73
C GLN A 114 13.97 21.79 -1.85
N MET A 115 13.77 22.87 -1.09
CA MET A 115 14.75 23.37 -0.14
C MET A 115 14.95 22.37 1.01
N ALA A 116 13.88 21.77 1.55
CA ALA A 116 13.99 20.70 2.54
C ALA A 116 14.78 19.51 2.02
N LEU A 117 14.51 19.10 0.77
CA LEU A 117 15.27 18.06 0.10
C LEU A 117 16.75 18.42 -0.05
N SER A 118 17.07 19.64 -0.45
CA SER A 118 18.44 20.12 -0.61
C SER A 118 19.20 20.19 0.71
N ASN A 119 18.52 20.49 1.81
CA ASN A 119 19.08 20.51 3.16
C ASN A 119 19.28 19.10 3.75
N SER A 120 18.76 18.06 3.10
CA SER A 120 18.89 16.69 3.60
C SER A 120 20.24 16.07 3.25
N ILE A 121 20.75 15.22 4.15
CA ILE A 121 22.00 14.44 3.90
C ILE A 121 21.59 13.08 3.36
N ILE A 122 21.57 12.95 2.04
CA ILE A 122 21.32 11.68 1.34
C ILE A 122 22.65 11.00 1.04
N LEU A 123 22.75 9.69 1.33
CA LEU A 123 23.95 8.91 1.00
C LEU A 123 24.17 8.87 -0.52
N PRO A 124 25.43 8.87 -0.99
CA PRO A 124 25.75 8.96 -2.44
C PRO A 124 25.17 7.84 -3.30
N ASP A 125 24.94 6.65 -2.71
CA ASP A 125 24.38 5.47 -3.37
C ASP A 125 22.84 5.37 -3.27
N TYR A 126 22.18 6.42 -2.76
CA TYR A 126 20.72 6.49 -2.63
C TYR A 126 20.12 7.58 -3.51
N ASP A 127 18.93 7.31 -4.05
CA ASP A 127 18.09 8.26 -4.76
C ASP A 127 16.74 8.44 -4.03
N VAL A 128 16.10 9.58 -4.28
CA VAL A 128 14.79 9.93 -3.66
C VAL A 128 13.68 9.10 -4.28
N VAL A 129 12.79 8.57 -3.41
CA VAL A 129 11.54 7.90 -3.81
C VAL A 129 10.34 8.77 -3.48
N HIS A 130 10.30 9.32 -2.27
CA HIS A 130 9.24 10.22 -1.81
C HIS A 130 9.80 11.38 -1.00
N VAL A 131 9.19 12.56 -1.12
CA VAL A 131 9.32 13.65 -0.16
C VAL A 131 7.92 14.01 0.30
N ILE A 132 7.57 13.65 1.53
CA ILE A 132 6.20 13.75 2.07
C ILE A 132 6.20 14.77 3.21
N PRO A 133 5.40 15.84 3.15
CA PRO A 133 5.33 16.82 4.22
C PRO A 133 4.81 16.20 5.52
N LEU A 134 5.55 16.39 6.59
CA LEU A 134 5.10 16.10 7.95
C LEU A 134 4.11 17.19 8.41
N PHE A 135 4.49 18.44 8.21
CA PHE A 135 3.68 19.63 8.42
C PHE A 135 4.26 20.82 7.63
N PHE A 136 3.45 21.84 7.47
CA PHE A 136 3.86 23.15 7.01
C PHE A 136 3.72 24.17 8.13
N LYS A 137 4.51 25.26 8.07
CA LYS A 137 4.30 26.45 8.90
C LYS A 137 4.27 27.70 8.04
N VAL A 138 3.28 28.54 8.26
CA VAL A 138 3.20 29.88 7.69
C VAL A 138 3.40 30.87 8.82
N ASP A 139 4.46 31.70 8.76
CA ASP A 139 4.85 32.65 9.82
C ASP A 139 4.86 32.00 11.24
N ASP A 140 5.51 30.81 11.34
CA ASP A 140 5.64 29.99 12.54
C ASP A 140 4.35 29.29 13.05
N GLN A 141 3.20 29.49 12.39
CA GLN A 141 1.96 28.77 12.68
C GLN A 141 1.90 27.48 11.87
N GLU A 142 1.76 26.34 12.56
CA GLU A 142 1.58 25.03 11.91
C GLU A 142 0.23 24.95 11.21
N VAL A 143 0.24 24.51 9.95
CA VAL A 143 -0.93 24.41 9.08
C VAL A 143 -0.93 23.10 8.31
N GLU A 144 -2.10 22.54 8.06
CA GLU A 144 -2.25 21.31 7.29
C GLU A 144 -2.11 21.57 5.78
N ASN A 145 -2.71 22.66 5.30
CA ASN A 145 -2.64 23.09 3.91
C ASN A 145 -2.30 24.56 3.81
N PRO A 146 -1.07 24.92 3.38
CA PRO A 146 -0.64 26.31 3.33
C PRO A 146 -1.15 27.08 2.11
N PHE A 147 -1.72 26.41 1.10
CA PHE A 147 -2.13 27.03 -0.16
C PHE A 147 -3.17 28.14 0.04
N ASN A 148 -2.93 29.30 -0.59
CA ASN A 148 -3.75 30.52 -0.47
C ASN A 148 -3.81 31.13 0.95
N MET A 149 -2.88 30.78 1.84
CA MET A 149 -2.74 31.49 3.11
C MET A 149 -1.87 32.74 2.97
N ASN A 150 -2.22 33.77 3.70
CA ASN A 150 -1.38 34.98 3.78
C ASN A 150 -0.21 34.71 4.74
N GLY A 151 0.98 35.18 4.34
CA GLY A 151 2.18 35.06 5.16
C GLY A 151 3.42 35.56 4.44
N SER A 152 4.51 35.71 5.16
CA SER A 152 5.80 36.17 4.65
C SER A 152 6.82 35.03 4.49
N LYS A 153 6.66 33.95 5.27
CA LYS A 153 7.55 32.79 5.31
C LYS A 153 6.76 31.49 5.27
N LEU A 154 7.18 30.54 4.43
CA LEU A 154 6.68 29.17 4.41
C LEU A 154 7.80 28.21 4.79
N GLU A 155 7.57 27.36 5.79
CA GLU A 155 8.43 26.24 6.18
C GLU A 155 7.75 24.92 5.82
N ALA A 156 8.50 23.99 5.25
CA ALA A 156 8.09 22.61 5.03
C ALA A 156 9.00 21.65 5.81
N SER A 157 8.46 20.94 6.78
CA SER A 157 9.14 19.80 7.40
C SER A 157 8.71 18.54 6.68
N VAL A 158 9.67 17.71 6.22
CA VAL A 158 9.37 16.58 5.34
C VAL A 158 9.99 15.28 5.86
N TYR A 159 9.33 14.18 5.54
CA TYR A 159 9.89 12.84 5.58
C TYR A 159 10.30 12.43 4.16
N ILE A 160 11.57 12.10 3.99
CA ILE A 160 12.15 11.72 2.72
C ILE A 160 12.41 10.22 2.75
N VAL A 161 11.79 9.47 1.84
CA VAL A 161 12.10 8.08 1.59
C VAL A 161 13.12 8.03 0.46
N THR A 162 14.28 7.44 0.75
CA THR A 162 15.35 7.19 -0.25
C THR A 162 15.51 5.71 -0.48
N ALA A 163 15.98 5.31 -1.66
CA ALA A 163 16.27 3.92 -1.99
C ALA A 163 17.64 3.77 -2.66
N LYS A 164 18.26 2.60 -2.51
CA LYS A 164 19.51 2.28 -3.19
C LYS A 164 19.37 2.45 -4.70
N ARG A 165 20.25 3.27 -5.29
CA ARG A 165 20.23 3.59 -6.72
C ARG A 165 20.27 2.35 -7.61
N ASN A 166 21.12 1.37 -7.28
CA ASN A 166 21.23 0.14 -8.06
C ASN A 166 19.93 -0.67 -8.07
N ALA A 167 19.13 -0.65 -6.99
CA ALA A 167 17.83 -1.31 -6.97
C ALA A 167 16.86 -0.65 -7.94
N LEU A 168 16.80 0.68 -7.96
CA LEU A 168 15.96 1.44 -8.89
C LEU A 168 16.40 1.20 -10.35
N ILE A 169 17.72 1.15 -10.61
CA ILE A 169 18.27 0.87 -11.95
C ILE A 169 17.90 -0.55 -12.39
N ASN A 170 18.00 -1.55 -11.52
CA ASN A 170 17.64 -2.94 -11.85
C ASN A 170 16.17 -3.06 -12.23
N ILE A 171 15.26 -2.41 -11.49
CA ILE A 171 13.83 -2.39 -11.82
C ILE A 171 13.60 -1.68 -13.16
N LYS A 172 14.22 -0.50 -13.37
CA LYS A 172 14.13 0.20 -14.67
C LYS A 172 14.65 -0.64 -15.83
N SER A 173 15.76 -1.36 -15.62
CA SER A 173 16.33 -2.23 -16.64
C SER A 173 15.40 -3.37 -17.02
N ALA A 174 14.72 -3.97 -16.02
CA ALA A 174 13.72 -4.99 -16.26
C ALA A 174 12.52 -4.48 -17.08
N LEU A 175 12.15 -3.20 -16.94
CA LEU A 175 11.01 -2.57 -17.61
C LEU A 175 11.35 -2.01 -19.00
N ARG A 176 12.60 -1.56 -19.22
CA ARG A 176 13.07 -1.05 -20.51
C ARG A 176 12.93 -2.02 -21.67
N ILE A 177 13.06 -3.31 -21.40
CA ILE A 177 12.87 -4.39 -22.40
C ILE A 177 11.48 -4.28 -23.06
N PHE A 178 10.52 -3.60 -22.40
CA PHE A 178 9.13 -3.39 -22.89
C PHE A 178 8.86 -1.95 -23.34
N GLY A 179 9.91 -1.12 -23.50
CA GLY A 179 9.77 0.28 -23.88
C GLY A 179 9.20 1.17 -22.76
N ILE A 180 9.28 0.73 -21.50
CA ILE A 180 8.84 1.52 -20.34
C ILE A 180 10.06 2.21 -19.72
N ASP A 181 10.25 3.48 -20.03
CA ASP A 181 11.41 4.28 -19.57
C ASP A 181 11.07 5.22 -18.42
N ASP A 182 9.87 5.82 -18.41
CA ASP A 182 9.42 6.73 -17.34
C ASP A 182 8.64 5.96 -16.26
N VAL A 183 9.30 5.76 -15.13
CA VAL A 183 8.80 4.97 -14.02
C VAL A 183 8.80 5.80 -12.74
N ARG A 184 7.67 5.87 -12.06
CA ARG A 184 7.54 6.42 -10.71
C ARG A 184 7.59 5.28 -9.69
N PHE A 185 8.45 5.42 -8.70
CA PHE A 185 8.57 4.43 -7.63
C PHE A 185 7.72 4.80 -6.43
N VAL A 186 7.15 3.78 -5.79
CA VAL A 186 6.34 3.93 -4.57
C VAL A 186 6.74 2.84 -3.57
N LEU A 187 6.99 3.23 -2.32
CA LEU A 187 7.27 2.30 -1.23
C LEU A 187 6.06 1.39 -0.97
N ASP A 188 6.27 0.07 -0.94
CA ASP A 188 5.22 -0.96 -0.77
C ASP A 188 4.34 -0.71 0.46
N SER A 189 4.96 -0.51 1.61
CA SER A 189 4.23 -0.29 2.86
C SER A 189 3.50 1.06 2.91
N TYR A 190 4.03 2.09 2.22
CA TYR A 190 3.33 3.36 2.06
C TYR A 190 2.11 3.18 1.15
N ALA A 191 2.26 2.51 0.01
CA ALA A 191 1.13 2.17 -0.86
C ALA A 191 0.04 1.41 -0.07
N ALA A 192 0.41 0.34 0.65
CA ALA A 192 -0.53 -0.41 1.46
C ALA A 192 -1.27 0.48 2.48
N SER A 193 -0.56 1.42 3.13
CA SER A 193 -1.18 2.34 4.08
C SER A 193 -2.23 3.27 3.47
N LEU A 194 -2.03 3.69 2.21
CA LEU A 194 -3.01 4.50 1.47
C LEU A 194 -4.31 3.74 1.24
N ALA A 195 -4.22 2.42 0.99
CA ALA A 195 -5.37 1.58 0.69
C ALA A 195 -6.21 1.21 1.92
N VAL A 196 -5.56 1.02 3.09
CA VAL A 196 -6.22 0.40 4.25
C VAL A 196 -6.62 1.39 5.35
N LEU A 197 -5.95 2.55 5.44
CA LEU A 197 -6.25 3.55 6.48
C LEU A 197 -7.37 4.50 6.03
N ASP A 198 -8.27 4.80 6.95
CA ASP A 198 -9.20 5.92 6.80
C ASP A 198 -8.57 7.25 7.30
N GLU A 199 -9.24 8.36 6.99
CA GLU A 199 -8.74 9.70 7.33
C GLU A 199 -8.61 9.92 8.85
N GLN A 200 -9.47 9.30 9.66
CA GLN A 200 -9.39 9.41 11.11
C GLN A 200 -8.17 8.65 11.65
N GLN A 201 -7.93 7.43 11.14
CA GLN A 201 -6.75 6.63 11.50
C GLN A 201 -5.45 7.35 11.11
N LYS A 202 -5.40 7.95 9.91
CA LYS A 202 -4.26 8.76 9.46
C LYS A 202 -4.01 9.94 10.39
N ARG A 203 -5.05 10.71 10.71
CA ARG A 203 -4.94 11.91 11.57
C ARG A 203 -4.45 11.58 12.97
N ILE A 204 -5.01 10.56 13.62
CA ILE A 204 -4.65 10.15 14.98
C ILE A 204 -3.27 9.49 15.01
N GLY A 205 -2.92 8.76 13.97
CA GLY A 205 -1.68 8.02 13.81
C GLY A 205 -1.84 6.51 14.00
N ALA A 206 -1.52 5.74 12.98
CA ALA A 206 -1.60 4.28 12.95
C ALA A 206 -0.32 3.65 12.40
N VAL A 207 0.04 2.47 12.91
CA VAL A 207 1.07 1.62 12.32
C VAL A 207 0.40 0.60 11.41
N VAL A 208 0.72 0.63 10.13
CA VAL A 208 0.31 -0.42 9.17
C VAL A 208 1.44 -1.44 9.06
N ILE A 209 1.13 -2.71 9.29
CA ILE A 209 2.05 -3.84 9.12
C ILE A 209 1.55 -4.67 7.95
N ASN A 210 2.30 -4.66 6.85
CA ASN A 210 2.05 -5.46 5.66
C ASN A 210 2.81 -6.78 5.76
N LEU A 211 2.08 -7.86 6.02
CA LEU A 211 2.59 -9.20 6.26
C LEU A 211 2.66 -9.97 4.93
N GLY A 212 3.81 -9.88 4.24
CA GLY A 212 4.05 -10.45 2.93
C GLY A 212 4.56 -11.91 2.96
N ALA A 213 4.96 -12.40 1.76
CA ALA A 213 5.46 -13.76 1.59
C ALA A 213 6.90 -13.93 2.12
N SER A 214 7.83 -13.05 1.76
CA SER A 214 9.24 -13.14 2.21
C SER A 214 9.65 -11.97 3.08
N THR A 215 8.77 -10.97 3.24
CA THR A 215 9.06 -9.71 3.92
C THR A 215 7.86 -9.28 4.76
N THR A 216 8.15 -8.58 5.84
CA THR A 216 7.17 -7.81 6.59
C THR A 216 7.62 -6.37 6.57
N GLU A 217 6.78 -5.51 6.05
CA GLU A 217 7.04 -4.09 5.92
C GLU A 217 6.04 -3.29 6.73
N PHE A 218 6.48 -2.22 7.34
CA PHE A 218 5.56 -1.41 8.13
C PHE A 218 5.88 0.07 8.03
N VAL A 219 4.83 0.88 8.13
CA VAL A 219 4.92 2.33 8.20
C VAL A 219 4.14 2.84 9.40
N TYR A 220 4.64 3.89 10.02
CA TYR A 220 3.87 4.69 10.93
C TYR A 220 3.34 5.92 10.20
N HIS A 221 2.04 5.90 9.93
CA HIS A 221 1.32 7.00 9.28
C HIS A 221 0.74 7.94 10.32
N LYS A 222 0.96 9.25 10.19
CA LYS A 222 0.40 10.29 11.05
C LYS A 222 0.16 11.57 10.27
N GLY A 223 -1.05 12.10 10.34
CA GLY A 223 -1.47 13.22 9.50
C GLY A 223 -1.48 12.83 8.03
N ASN A 224 -0.95 13.68 7.18
CA ASN A 224 -0.84 13.45 5.74
C ASN A 224 0.46 12.72 5.33
N SER A 225 1.25 12.24 6.31
CA SER A 225 2.58 11.69 6.08
C SER A 225 2.80 10.35 6.77
N ILE A 226 3.85 9.66 6.31
CA ILE A 226 4.51 8.65 7.12
C ILE A 226 5.65 9.30 7.89
N ILE A 227 5.84 8.93 9.14
CA ILE A 227 6.90 9.44 10.01
C ILE A 227 8.01 8.43 10.25
N TYR A 228 7.78 7.19 9.82
CA TYR A 228 8.72 6.06 9.87
C TYR A 228 8.33 4.98 8.87
N ASN A 229 9.32 4.33 8.26
CA ASN A 229 9.16 3.09 7.52
C ASN A 229 10.19 2.05 8.00
N GLY A 230 9.73 0.81 8.19
CA GLY A 230 10.54 -0.31 8.66
C GLY A 230 10.39 -1.54 7.79
N PHE A 231 11.37 -2.44 7.92
CA PHE A 231 11.48 -3.64 7.12
C PHE A 231 12.05 -4.80 7.95
N ILE A 232 11.42 -5.97 7.84
CA ILE A 232 11.90 -7.24 8.40
C ILE A 232 11.96 -8.27 7.27
N PRO A 233 13.11 -8.93 7.00
CA PRO A 233 13.27 -9.92 5.92
C PRO A 233 12.71 -11.30 6.29
N VAL A 234 11.51 -11.32 6.87
CA VAL A 234 10.75 -12.51 7.30
C VAL A 234 9.31 -12.37 6.84
N GLY A 235 8.71 -13.44 6.34
CA GLY A 235 7.34 -13.49 5.90
C GLY A 235 6.79 -14.92 5.91
N SER A 236 5.65 -15.16 5.26
CA SER A 236 4.96 -16.46 5.29
C SER A 236 5.76 -17.63 4.68
N LYS A 237 6.68 -17.37 3.75
CA LYS A 237 7.60 -18.40 3.20
C LYS A 237 8.57 -18.95 4.25
N ASN A 238 8.88 -18.18 5.30
CA ASN A 238 9.67 -18.69 6.41
C ASN A 238 8.93 -19.79 7.17
N ILE A 239 7.61 -19.63 7.37
CA ILE A 239 6.75 -20.67 7.96
C ILE A 239 6.78 -21.94 7.10
N THR A 240 6.64 -21.79 5.78
CA THR A 240 6.71 -22.91 4.84
C THR A 240 8.05 -23.65 4.92
N ASN A 241 9.15 -22.91 5.00
CA ASN A 241 10.49 -23.49 5.16
C ASN A 241 10.63 -24.24 6.49
N ASP A 242 10.15 -23.66 7.59
CA ASP A 242 10.19 -24.32 8.91
C ASP A 242 9.38 -25.60 8.93
N LEU A 243 8.17 -25.59 8.36
CA LEU A 243 7.35 -26.79 8.19
C LEU A 243 8.05 -27.84 7.32
N SER A 244 8.63 -27.43 6.19
CA SER A 244 9.36 -28.35 5.29
C SER A 244 10.51 -29.04 6.02
N LEU A 245 11.31 -28.29 6.76
CA LEU A 245 12.46 -28.83 7.51
C LEU A 245 12.02 -29.71 8.69
N MET A 246 11.08 -29.24 9.52
CA MET A 246 10.70 -29.94 10.75
C MET A 246 9.83 -31.17 10.50
N LEU A 247 9.04 -31.18 9.42
CA LEU A 247 8.20 -32.32 9.03
C LEU A 247 8.88 -33.21 7.99
N ASN A 248 10.08 -32.85 7.51
CA ASN A 248 10.81 -33.53 6.43
C ASN A 248 9.95 -33.72 5.17
N THR A 249 9.29 -32.65 4.71
CA THR A 249 8.32 -32.66 3.60
C THR A 249 8.74 -31.69 2.49
N PRO A 250 8.36 -31.94 1.21
CA PRO A 250 8.60 -31.00 0.13
C PRO A 250 7.99 -29.61 0.43
N LEU A 251 8.64 -28.54 -0.04
CA LEU A 251 8.16 -27.16 0.16
C LEU A 251 6.71 -26.97 -0.32
N ARG A 252 6.34 -27.61 -1.44
CA ARG A 252 4.98 -27.57 -1.97
C ARG A 252 3.96 -28.15 -1.01
N THR A 253 4.29 -29.29 -0.39
CA THR A 253 3.44 -29.93 0.63
C THR A 253 3.37 -29.07 1.91
N ALA A 254 4.51 -28.51 2.35
CA ALA A 254 4.57 -27.62 3.49
C ALA A 254 3.70 -26.36 3.29
N GLU A 255 3.69 -25.81 2.06
CA GLU A 255 2.82 -24.67 1.73
C GLU A 255 1.33 -25.04 1.82
N LYS A 256 0.94 -26.22 1.28
CA LYS A 256 -0.43 -26.72 1.40
C LYS A 256 -0.84 -26.92 2.85
N ILE A 257 0.02 -27.52 3.66
CA ILE A 257 -0.21 -27.73 5.10
C ILE A 257 -0.40 -26.39 5.82
N LYS A 258 0.44 -25.40 5.50
CA LYS A 258 0.32 -24.03 6.06
C LYS A 258 -1.03 -23.40 5.73
N ILE A 259 -1.50 -23.54 4.47
CA ILE A 259 -2.76 -22.95 4.01
C ILE A 259 -3.95 -23.67 4.64
N GLU A 260 -3.94 -24.99 4.65
CA GLU A 260 -5.07 -25.82 5.06
C GLU A 260 -5.20 -25.88 6.59
N TYR A 261 -4.09 -26.10 7.29
CA TYR A 261 -4.07 -26.33 8.74
C TYR A 261 -3.48 -25.18 9.55
N GLY A 262 -3.07 -24.09 8.90
CA GLY A 262 -2.44 -22.94 9.53
C GLY A 262 -3.40 -22.20 10.46
N SER A 263 -3.09 -22.21 11.75
CA SER A 263 -3.80 -21.45 12.78
C SER A 263 -2.86 -21.15 13.94
N LEU A 264 -3.06 -19.99 14.57
CA LEU A 264 -2.41 -19.60 15.82
C LEU A 264 -3.31 -19.92 17.04
N ILE A 265 -4.51 -20.43 16.78
CA ILE A 265 -5.44 -20.92 17.81
C ILE A 265 -5.28 -22.43 17.87
N LYS A 266 -4.88 -22.91 19.02
CA LYS A 266 -4.60 -24.33 19.24
C LYS A 266 -5.84 -25.20 18.92
N ASP A 267 -5.62 -26.32 18.25
CA ASP A 267 -6.61 -27.34 17.88
C ASP A 267 -7.72 -26.86 16.91
N TYR A 268 -7.60 -25.64 16.35
CA TYR A 268 -8.52 -25.10 15.34
C TYR A 268 -7.76 -24.81 14.06
N PHE A 269 -8.41 -24.93 12.90
CA PHE A 269 -7.84 -24.47 11.63
C PHE A 269 -8.64 -23.33 11.00
N GLY A 270 -8.15 -22.78 9.91
CA GLY A 270 -8.45 -21.47 9.35
C GLY A 270 -9.88 -20.92 9.39
N ASN A 271 -10.88 -21.78 9.40
CA ASN A 271 -12.30 -21.41 9.47
C ASN A 271 -12.90 -21.43 10.91
N GLY A 272 -12.07 -21.76 11.95
CA GLY A 272 -12.51 -21.87 13.33
C GLY A 272 -13.17 -23.23 13.66
N GLU A 273 -13.03 -24.22 12.80
CA GLU A 273 -13.45 -25.60 13.05
C GLU A 273 -12.39 -26.38 13.84
N VAL A 274 -12.82 -27.40 14.59
CA VAL A 274 -11.90 -28.31 15.27
C VAL A 274 -11.17 -29.15 14.24
N GLY A 275 -9.84 -29.12 14.27
CA GLY A 275 -9.00 -29.86 13.33
C GLY A 275 -8.92 -31.35 13.63
N PRO A 276 -8.37 -32.14 12.69
CA PRO A 276 -8.05 -33.53 12.92
C PRO A 276 -6.98 -33.66 14.02
N SER A 277 -6.98 -34.76 14.77
CA SER A 277 -5.94 -34.99 15.78
C SER A 277 -4.54 -35.09 15.16
N ASN A 278 -4.45 -35.76 14.00
CA ASN A 278 -3.22 -35.95 13.23
C ASN A 278 -3.41 -35.55 11.76
N VAL A 279 -2.33 -35.08 11.14
CA VAL A 279 -2.24 -34.71 9.71
C VAL A 279 -1.22 -35.63 9.04
N GLY A 280 -1.61 -36.30 7.98
CA GLY A 280 -0.73 -37.09 7.14
C GLY A 280 0.13 -36.21 6.23
N VAL A 281 1.45 -36.34 6.31
CA VAL A 281 2.42 -35.51 5.61
C VAL A 281 3.31 -36.37 4.74
N SER A 282 3.32 -36.14 3.41
CA SER A 282 4.22 -36.85 2.49
C SER A 282 5.68 -36.46 2.76
N GLN A 283 6.58 -37.42 2.61
CA GLN A 283 8.00 -37.25 2.95
C GLN A 283 8.85 -36.91 1.71
N ILE A 284 9.97 -36.16 1.89
CA ILE A 284 10.85 -35.72 0.77
C ILE A 284 11.35 -36.92 -0.08
N ASN A 285 11.69 -38.02 0.57
CA ASN A 285 12.30 -39.18 -0.12
C ASN A 285 11.29 -40.19 -0.66
N ASP A 286 10.03 -40.09 -0.29
CA ASP A 286 8.95 -40.97 -0.70
C ASP A 286 7.62 -40.24 -0.56
N GLU A 287 7.14 -39.67 -1.69
CA GLU A 287 5.91 -38.88 -1.69
C GLU A 287 4.65 -39.75 -1.47
N GLU A 288 4.74 -41.08 -1.67
CA GLU A 288 3.67 -42.05 -1.39
C GLU A 288 3.63 -42.42 0.09
N TYR A 289 4.71 -42.24 0.82
CA TYR A 289 4.79 -42.50 2.26
C TYR A 289 4.33 -41.30 3.08
N PHE A 290 3.25 -41.46 3.82
CA PHE A 290 2.69 -40.43 4.71
C PHE A 290 3.05 -40.73 6.16
N LYS A 291 3.72 -39.78 6.80
CA LYS A 291 3.96 -39.78 8.23
C LYS A 291 2.93 -38.90 8.93
N GLU A 292 2.32 -39.41 9.99
CA GLU A 292 1.35 -38.67 10.78
C GLU A 292 2.04 -37.73 11.79
N PHE A 293 1.56 -36.48 11.85
CA PHE A 293 2.00 -35.50 12.85
C PHE A 293 0.78 -34.93 13.57
N PRO A 294 0.85 -34.76 14.91
CA PRO A 294 -0.21 -34.08 15.65
C PRO A 294 -0.44 -32.65 15.07
N LEU A 295 -1.70 -32.25 14.89
CA LEU A 295 -2.04 -30.89 14.41
C LEU A 295 -1.40 -29.83 15.29
N GLY A 296 -1.47 -29.99 16.63
CA GLY A 296 -0.86 -29.06 17.57
C GLY A 296 0.66 -28.90 17.41
N HIS A 297 1.38 -29.91 16.88
CA HIS A 297 2.82 -29.77 16.57
C HIS A 297 3.03 -28.84 15.36
N ILE A 298 2.26 -29.01 14.29
CA ILE A 298 2.27 -28.14 13.12
C ILE A 298 1.96 -26.71 13.52
N GLN A 299 0.93 -26.48 14.31
CA GLN A 299 0.52 -25.17 14.80
C GLN A 299 1.57 -24.51 15.69
N THR A 300 2.30 -25.29 16.50
CA THR A 300 3.39 -24.80 17.34
C THR A 300 4.54 -24.23 16.48
N ILE A 301 4.89 -24.91 15.38
CA ILE A 301 5.91 -24.43 14.42
C ILE A 301 5.48 -23.09 13.83
N ILE A 302 4.23 -23.01 13.35
CA ILE A 302 3.66 -21.79 12.76
C ILE A 302 3.64 -20.65 13.78
N HIS A 303 3.14 -20.94 15.00
CA HIS A 303 3.04 -19.95 16.07
C HIS A 303 4.40 -19.35 16.42
N ALA A 304 5.43 -20.19 16.65
CA ALA A 304 6.76 -19.73 17.01
C ALA A 304 7.34 -18.77 15.96
N ARG A 305 7.14 -19.05 14.66
CA ARG A 305 7.63 -18.16 13.59
C ARG A 305 6.88 -16.84 13.53
N VAL A 306 5.57 -16.86 13.68
CA VAL A 306 4.76 -15.63 13.65
C VAL A 306 5.01 -14.78 14.89
N GLU A 307 5.14 -15.39 16.07
CA GLU A 307 5.49 -14.70 17.30
C GLU A 307 6.85 -14.00 17.18
N GLU A 308 7.88 -14.71 16.71
CA GLU A 308 9.21 -14.13 16.46
C GLU A 308 9.12 -12.91 15.55
N LEU A 309 8.41 -13.03 14.43
CA LEU A 309 8.24 -11.94 13.48
C LEU A 309 7.60 -10.70 14.13
N LEU A 310 6.51 -10.88 14.84
CA LEU A 310 5.79 -9.77 15.48
C LEU A 310 6.61 -9.13 16.60
N VAL A 311 7.39 -9.93 17.35
CA VAL A 311 8.35 -9.43 18.35
C VAL A 311 9.45 -8.59 17.69
N LEU A 312 9.97 -9.02 16.53
CA LEU A 312 10.96 -8.22 15.77
C LEU A 312 10.37 -6.87 15.34
N VAL A 313 9.14 -6.82 14.84
CA VAL A 313 8.46 -5.57 14.49
C VAL A 313 8.28 -4.68 15.74
N ARG A 314 7.80 -5.25 16.85
CA ARG A 314 7.65 -4.52 18.11
C ARG A 314 8.96 -3.92 18.59
N ASN A 315 10.04 -4.70 18.55
CA ASN A 315 11.36 -4.27 18.99
C ASN A 315 11.88 -3.12 18.12
N GLU A 316 11.66 -3.16 16.80
CA GLU A 316 12.07 -2.09 15.90
C GLU A 316 11.28 -0.80 16.16
N LEU A 317 9.96 -0.89 16.40
CA LEU A 317 9.14 0.25 16.79
C LEU A 317 9.58 0.83 18.16
N LYS A 318 9.88 -0.05 19.13
CA LYS A 318 10.38 0.36 20.45
C LYS A 318 11.72 1.07 20.38
N LYS A 319 12.67 0.54 19.61
CA LYS A 319 13.99 1.13 19.38
C LYS A 319 13.93 2.55 18.83
N ASN A 320 12.91 2.85 18.03
CA ASN A 320 12.67 4.16 17.43
C ASN A 320 11.70 5.03 18.26
N ALA A 321 11.38 4.66 19.50
CA ALA A 321 10.48 5.36 20.42
C ALA A 321 9.09 5.69 19.81
N LEU A 322 8.55 4.75 19.02
CA LEU A 322 7.29 4.95 18.29
C LEU A 322 6.08 4.37 19.02
N LEU A 323 6.26 3.36 19.89
CA LEU A 323 5.16 2.61 20.51
C LEU A 323 4.21 3.49 21.33
N ASP A 324 4.76 4.44 22.10
CA ASP A 324 3.97 5.28 23.02
C ASP A 324 3.11 6.33 22.29
N ASN A 325 3.34 6.51 20.99
CA ASN A 325 2.69 7.54 20.17
C ASN A 325 1.64 6.98 19.19
N ILE A 326 1.36 5.68 19.20
CA ILE A 326 0.40 5.04 18.31
C ILE A 326 -1.02 5.28 18.82
N GLY A 327 -1.68 6.32 18.31
CA GLY A 327 -2.98 6.74 18.83
C GLY A 327 -4.15 5.90 18.30
N SER A 328 -4.12 5.48 17.03
CA SER A 328 -5.20 4.71 16.39
C SER A 328 -4.97 3.21 16.36
N GLY A 329 -3.78 2.74 16.81
CA GLY A 329 -3.46 1.32 16.90
C GLY A 329 -2.67 0.78 15.71
N ILE A 330 -2.64 -0.57 15.65
CA ILE A 330 -1.96 -1.35 14.62
C ILE A 330 -2.98 -1.88 13.62
N VAL A 331 -2.68 -1.73 12.35
CA VAL A 331 -3.47 -2.24 11.23
C VAL A 331 -2.66 -3.31 10.52
N LEU A 332 -3.11 -4.56 10.58
CA LEU A 332 -2.52 -5.68 9.85
C LEU A 332 -3.12 -5.78 8.46
N THR A 333 -2.29 -6.03 7.45
CA THR A 333 -2.69 -6.30 6.07
C THR A 333 -1.69 -7.23 5.40
N GLY A 334 -1.86 -7.54 4.11
CA GLY A 334 -1.04 -8.53 3.40
C GLY A 334 -1.55 -9.96 3.58
N GLY A 335 -1.07 -10.89 2.74
CA GLY A 335 -1.61 -12.24 2.68
C GLY A 335 -1.55 -13.02 3.99
N MET A 336 -0.47 -12.89 4.75
CA MET A 336 -0.33 -13.61 6.02
C MET A 336 -1.25 -13.04 7.13
N SER A 337 -1.83 -11.86 6.98
CA SER A 337 -2.80 -11.33 7.94
C SER A 337 -4.13 -12.12 8.00
N GLN A 338 -4.32 -13.03 7.05
CA GLN A 338 -5.47 -13.95 7.02
C GLN A 338 -5.29 -15.18 7.90
N LEU A 339 -4.10 -15.38 8.48
CA LEU A 339 -3.84 -16.53 9.36
C LEU A 339 -4.73 -16.45 10.61
N GLY A 340 -5.46 -17.53 10.90
CA GLY A 340 -6.36 -17.60 12.05
C GLY A 340 -5.64 -17.30 13.36
N GLY A 341 -6.18 -16.35 14.17
CA GLY A 341 -5.59 -15.96 15.46
C GLY A 341 -4.49 -14.91 15.40
N ILE A 342 -4.11 -14.40 14.21
CA ILE A 342 -3.02 -13.41 14.06
C ILE A 342 -3.31 -12.10 14.81
N LYS A 343 -4.57 -11.69 14.83
CA LYS A 343 -5.01 -10.48 15.52
C LYS A 343 -4.83 -10.60 17.03
N GLU A 344 -5.21 -11.73 17.59
CA GLU A 344 -5.12 -12.05 19.02
C GLU A 344 -3.65 -12.14 19.45
N LEU A 345 -2.82 -12.85 18.69
CA LEU A 345 -1.38 -12.93 18.96
C LEU A 345 -0.73 -11.55 18.89
N THR A 346 -1.07 -10.74 17.89
CA THR A 346 -0.55 -9.38 17.79
C THR A 346 -0.98 -8.52 18.97
N LYS A 347 -2.25 -8.60 19.43
CA LYS A 347 -2.71 -7.90 20.63
C LYS A 347 -1.93 -8.31 21.88
N ASN A 348 -1.63 -9.59 22.04
CA ASN A 348 -0.85 -10.08 23.18
C ASN A 348 0.58 -9.53 23.17
N ILE A 349 1.22 -9.49 22.00
CA ILE A 349 2.60 -8.99 21.83
C ILE A 349 2.67 -7.48 22.05
N PHE A 350 1.72 -6.72 21.49
CA PHE A 350 1.69 -5.25 21.56
C PHE A 350 0.88 -4.72 22.77
N GLU A 351 0.34 -5.61 23.58
CA GLU A 351 -0.34 -5.32 24.83
C GLU A 351 -1.51 -4.32 24.69
N LYS A 352 -1.36 -3.09 25.18
CA LYS A 352 -2.42 -2.07 25.25
C LYS A 352 -2.79 -1.44 23.91
N ILE A 353 -2.06 -1.74 22.83
CA ILE A 353 -2.29 -1.11 21.52
C ILE A 353 -3.41 -1.85 20.79
N PRO A 354 -4.48 -1.16 20.35
CA PRO A 354 -5.53 -1.78 19.55
C PRO A 354 -5.01 -2.38 18.25
N VAL A 355 -5.52 -3.55 17.85
CA VAL A 355 -5.13 -4.23 16.61
C VAL A 355 -6.36 -4.51 15.74
N THR A 356 -6.28 -4.18 14.48
CA THR A 356 -7.31 -4.49 13.46
C THR A 356 -6.67 -5.15 12.25
N ILE A 357 -7.43 -5.99 11.55
CA ILE A 357 -7.08 -6.45 10.20
C ILE A 357 -7.88 -5.59 9.23
N ALA A 358 -7.21 -5.06 8.22
CA ALA A 358 -7.85 -4.20 7.24
C ALA A 358 -7.60 -4.69 5.82
N THR A 359 -8.63 -4.48 5.01
CA THR A 359 -8.64 -4.69 3.56
C THR A 359 -8.67 -3.34 2.85
N PRO A 360 -8.30 -3.29 1.56
CA PRO A 360 -8.43 -2.08 0.76
C PRO A 360 -9.87 -1.56 0.74
N LYS A 361 -10.00 -0.24 0.73
CA LYS A 361 -11.27 0.47 0.70
C LYS A 361 -11.44 1.20 -0.64
N ASN A 362 -12.69 1.48 -1.03
CA ASN A 362 -13.03 2.37 -2.16
C ASN A 362 -12.61 1.87 -3.56
N ILE A 363 -12.62 0.56 -3.79
CA ILE A 363 -12.46 0.02 -5.14
C ILE A 363 -13.78 -0.58 -5.61
N PRO A 364 -14.20 -0.28 -6.85
CA PRO A 364 -15.39 -0.91 -7.42
C PRO A 364 -15.16 -2.40 -7.65
N ASN A 365 -16.07 -3.24 -7.17
CA ASN A 365 -16.12 -4.69 -7.43
C ASN A 365 -16.49 -5.02 -8.90
N SER A 366 -16.03 -4.22 -9.86
CA SER A 366 -16.44 -4.34 -11.26
C SER A 366 -15.55 -5.25 -12.10
N PHE A 367 -14.51 -5.82 -11.51
CA PHE A 367 -13.57 -6.72 -12.18
C PHE A 367 -13.73 -8.17 -11.68
N ARG A 368 -13.27 -9.16 -12.47
CA ARG A 368 -13.36 -10.59 -12.13
C ARG A 368 -12.54 -10.99 -10.88
N VAL A 369 -11.69 -10.09 -10.38
CA VAL A 369 -10.81 -10.27 -9.22
C VAL A 369 -11.32 -9.43 -8.07
N SER A 370 -11.33 -9.99 -6.86
CA SER A 370 -11.64 -9.27 -5.63
C SER A 370 -10.43 -8.46 -5.21
N PHE A 371 -10.56 -7.14 -5.21
CA PHE A 371 -9.54 -6.20 -4.72
C PHE A 371 -9.71 -5.83 -3.24
N ASP A 372 -10.75 -6.34 -2.58
CA ASP A 372 -11.09 -6.07 -1.18
C ASP A 372 -10.46 -7.06 -0.18
N GLU A 373 -9.43 -7.80 -0.60
CA GLU A 373 -8.69 -8.72 0.26
C GLU A 373 -7.37 -8.12 0.77
N PRO A 374 -6.88 -8.51 1.97
CA PRO A 374 -5.69 -7.91 2.57
C PRO A 374 -4.43 -7.99 1.69
N GLN A 375 -4.25 -9.08 0.91
CA GLN A 375 -3.11 -9.23 0.01
C GLN A 375 -3.08 -8.22 -1.14
N MET A 376 -4.21 -7.59 -1.44
CA MET A 376 -4.32 -6.58 -2.49
C MET A 376 -3.97 -5.16 -2.01
N ALA A 377 -3.65 -4.98 -0.73
CA ALA A 377 -3.42 -3.65 -0.15
C ALA A 377 -2.35 -2.84 -0.88
N THR A 378 -1.20 -3.44 -1.21
CA THR A 378 -0.14 -2.75 -1.96
C THR A 378 -0.60 -2.40 -3.38
N VAL A 379 -1.23 -3.33 -4.08
CA VAL A 379 -1.72 -3.14 -5.46
C VAL A 379 -2.71 -1.97 -5.52
N VAL A 380 -3.70 -2.00 -4.63
CA VAL A 380 -4.72 -0.95 -4.52
C VAL A 380 -4.10 0.39 -4.15
N GLY A 381 -3.18 0.39 -3.20
CA GLY A 381 -2.47 1.60 -2.81
C GLY A 381 -1.64 2.21 -3.94
N LEU A 382 -1.02 1.40 -4.79
CA LEU A 382 -0.34 1.86 -6.00
C LEU A 382 -1.30 2.54 -6.98
N ILE A 383 -2.50 1.96 -7.19
CA ILE A 383 -3.54 2.55 -8.03
C ILE A 383 -3.98 3.89 -7.44
N MET A 384 -4.28 3.94 -6.13
CA MET A 384 -4.68 5.17 -5.45
C MET A 384 -3.58 6.25 -5.54
N PHE A 385 -2.31 5.86 -5.40
CA PHE A 385 -1.18 6.76 -5.58
C PHE A 385 -1.10 7.29 -7.02
N ALA A 386 -1.19 6.43 -8.03
CA ALA A 386 -1.15 6.79 -9.44
C ALA A 386 -2.24 7.82 -9.80
N LEU A 387 -3.44 7.59 -9.30
CA LEU A 387 -4.61 8.45 -9.51
C LEU A 387 -4.62 9.72 -8.64
N GLY A 388 -3.66 9.89 -7.73
CA GLY A 388 -3.60 11.04 -6.83
C GLY A 388 -4.58 11.01 -5.66
N MET A 389 -5.22 9.90 -5.42
CA MET A 389 -6.19 9.75 -4.32
C MET A 389 -5.49 9.65 -2.96
N ASN A 390 -6.20 10.09 -1.90
CA ASN A 390 -5.80 9.96 -0.49
C ASN A 390 -4.37 10.43 -0.15
N ARG A 391 -3.87 11.49 -0.80
CA ARG A 391 -2.55 12.06 -0.51
C ARG A 391 -2.57 13.59 -0.50
N GLY A 392 -1.69 14.17 0.32
CA GLY A 392 -1.40 15.60 0.34
C GLY A 392 -0.39 16.00 -0.75
N TYR A 393 0.17 17.19 -0.63
CA TYR A 393 1.34 17.58 -1.42
C TYR A 393 2.50 16.62 -1.15
N GLN A 394 3.24 16.22 -2.19
CA GLN A 394 4.49 15.48 -2.07
C GLN A 394 5.34 15.62 -3.34
N LEU A 395 6.64 15.35 -3.24
CA LEU A 395 7.46 15.16 -4.43
C LEU A 395 7.58 13.65 -4.71
N ASP A 396 7.43 13.28 -5.98
CA ASP A 396 7.63 11.92 -6.46
C ASP A 396 9.12 11.56 -6.65
N SER A 397 9.38 10.34 -7.11
CA SER A 397 10.75 9.87 -7.40
C SER A 397 11.47 10.65 -8.51
N SER A 398 10.76 11.44 -9.30
CA SER A 398 11.30 12.40 -10.26
C SER A 398 11.42 13.81 -9.69
N LYS A 399 11.19 13.98 -8.38
CA LYS A 399 11.19 15.27 -7.65
C LYS A 399 10.15 16.26 -8.18
N LYS A 400 9.09 15.78 -8.82
CA LYS A 400 7.99 16.60 -9.31
C LYS A 400 6.91 16.71 -8.23
N LEU A 401 6.33 17.89 -8.10
CA LEU A 401 5.24 18.16 -7.14
C LEU A 401 3.97 17.42 -7.60
N ILE A 402 3.47 16.59 -6.72
CA ILE A 402 2.15 15.96 -6.81
C ILE A 402 1.20 16.75 -5.91
N ARG A 403 0.04 17.09 -6.46
CA ARG A 403 -0.99 17.90 -5.81
C ARG A 403 -2.08 17.02 -5.24
N PRO A 404 -2.70 17.40 -4.10
CA PRO A 404 -3.92 16.73 -3.64
C PRO A 404 -5.08 16.98 -4.63
N ILE A 405 -5.89 15.95 -4.87
CA ILE A 405 -7.16 16.13 -5.60
C ILE A 405 -8.13 16.87 -4.68
N ARG A 406 -8.60 18.04 -5.10
CA ARG A 406 -9.63 18.80 -4.37
C ARG A 406 -11.00 18.23 -4.69
N LYS A 407 -11.79 17.88 -3.67
CA LYS A 407 -13.21 17.52 -3.85
C LYS A 407 -13.92 18.72 -4.53
N GLY A 408 -14.46 18.50 -5.70
CA GLY A 408 -15.20 19.53 -6.47
C GLY A 408 -14.47 20.16 -7.66
N GLN A 409 -13.19 19.85 -7.92
CA GLN A 409 -12.45 20.39 -9.07
C GLN A 409 -12.41 19.43 -10.26
N VAL A 410 -13.55 18.88 -10.65
CA VAL A 410 -13.61 18.05 -11.89
C VAL A 410 -13.75 18.90 -13.16
N ASN A 411 -13.95 20.23 -13.08
CA ASN A 411 -14.31 21.03 -14.26
C ASN A 411 -13.62 22.40 -14.46
N ASP A 412 -12.58 22.78 -13.71
CA ASP A 412 -11.99 24.13 -13.86
C ASP A 412 -10.86 24.26 -14.91
N LYS A 413 -10.68 23.27 -15.79
CA LYS A 413 -9.65 23.39 -16.88
C LYS A 413 -10.16 24.05 -18.16
N PHE A 414 -11.45 24.40 -18.28
CA PHE A 414 -12.01 25.02 -19.48
C PHE A 414 -13.07 26.08 -19.18
N ILE A 415 -12.66 27.22 -18.57
CA ILE A 415 -13.36 28.48 -18.79
C ILE A 415 -12.32 29.50 -19.19
N ALA A 416 -12.25 29.79 -20.50
CA ALA A 416 -11.59 30.97 -21.01
C ALA A 416 -12.22 32.21 -20.36
N PRO A 417 -11.46 33.28 -20.07
CA PRO A 417 -12.01 34.46 -19.43
C PRO A 417 -13.02 35.13 -20.37
N GLN A 418 -14.29 35.04 -20.01
CA GLN A 418 -15.31 35.88 -20.62
C GLN A 418 -15.25 37.26 -19.93
N THR A 419 -15.09 38.27 -20.74
CA THR A 419 -15.19 39.71 -20.39
C THR A 419 -16.50 40.00 -19.66
N PRO A 420 -16.50 40.88 -18.64
CA PRO A 420 -17.72 41.17 -17.92
C PRO A 420 -18.67 42.05 -18.72
N HIS A 421 -19.88 41.53 -18.99
CA HIS A 421 -21.00 42.38 -19.35
C HIS A 421 -21.68 42.87 -18.07
N ILE A 422 -21.63 44.19 -17.88
CA ILE A 422 -22.41 44.97 -16.88
C ILE A 422 -23.87 44.99 -17.31
N GLY A 423 -24.80 44.62 -16.45
CA GLY A 423 -26.24 44.75 -16.73
C GLY A 423 -27.14 44.29 -15.59
N GLN A 424 -27.50 45.24 -14.75
CA GLN A 424 -28.76 45.44 -14.06
C GLN A 424 -29.28 44.45 -13.02
N ALA A 425 -29.56 45.03 -11.88
CA ALA A 425 -30.14 44.50 -10.65
C ALA A 425 -31.67 44.29 -10.74
N GLY A 426 -32.19 43.42 -9.91
CA GLY A 426 -33.60 43.34 -9.52
C GLY A 426 -33.85 42.16 -8.54
N PRO A 427 -34.66 42.37 -7.50
CA PRO A 427 -34.63 41.52 -6.30
C PRO A 427 -35.77 40.48 -6.27
N ASP A 428 -35.62 39.41 -5.62
CA ASP A 428 -36.57 38.95 -4.59
C ASP A 428 -36.09 37.69 -3.81
N MET A 429 -36.33 37.81 -2.56
CA MET A 429 -36.07 36.91 -1.47
C MET A 429 -37.22 35.89 -1.36
N ARG A 430 -36.99 34.60 -1.14
CA ARG A 430 -37.81 33.74 -0.26
C ARG A 430 -37.11 32.45 0.18
N ILE A 431 -36.84 32.41 1.48
CA ILE A 431 -36.44 31.25 2.26
C ILE A 431 -37.61 30.27 2.35
N ARG A 432 -37.39 28.99 2.09
CA ARG A 432 -38.26 27.91 2.56
C ARG A 432 -37.44 26.82 3.20
N THR A 433 -37.57 26.72 4.51
CA THR A 433 -37.25 25.55 5.34
C THR A 433 -38.23 24.42 5.02
N ASN A 434 -37.72 23.20 4.85
CA ASN A 434 -38.54 21.99 5.04
C ASN A 434 -37.67 20.91 5.67
N ASP A 435 -38.09 20.57 6.88
CA ASP A 435 -37.72 19.36 7.63
C ASP A 435 -38.15 18.12 6.85
N THR A 436 -37.31 17.11 6.77
CA THR A 436 -37.74 15.78 6.40
C THR A 436 -37.05 14.72 7.28
N ILE A 437 -37.90 13.97 7.89
CA ILE A 437 -37.77 12.86 8.82
C ILE A 437 -36.97 11.71 8.17
N LEU A 438 -36.04 11.12 8.94
CA LEU A 438 -35.24 9.94 8.58
C LEU A 438 -36.06 8.66 8.77
N ASP A 439 -36.21 7.88 7.72
CA ASP A 439 -36.67 6.50 7.76
C ASP A 439 -35.52 5.50 8.01
N PRO A 440 -35.80 4.37 8.69
CA PRO A 440 -34.75 3.43 9.13
C PRO A 440 -34.31 2.46 8.01
N LEU A 441 -33.00 2.18 8.01
CA LEU A 441 -32.30 1.31 7.07
C LEU A 441 -32.74 -0.16 7.11
N PRO A 442 -32.82 -0.86 5.98
CA PRO A 442 -33.09 -2.29 5.92
C PRO A 442 -31.86 -3.14 6.25
N LYS A 443 -32.09 -4.26 6.96
CA LYS A 443 -31.07 -5.25 7.38
C LYS A 443 -30.57 -6.06 6.19
N ASP A 444 -29.26 -6.02 5.97
CA ASP A 444 -28.56 -6.76 4.93
C ASP A 444 -28.43 -8.25 5.24
N LYS A 445 -28.74 -9.07 4.24
CA LYS A 445 -28.52 -10.53 4.23
C LYS A 445 -27.07 -10.84 3.82
N LYS A 446 -26.31 -11.50 4.70
CA LYS A 446 -24.97 -12.04 4.43
C LYS A 446 -24.98 -13.00 3.23
N LYS A 447 -24.35 -12.63 2.13
CA LYS A 447 -23.90 -13.58 1.09
C LYS A 447 -22.48 -14.03 1.43
N LYS A 448 -22.30 -15.35 1.63
CA LYS A 448 -21.00 -16.01 1.76
C LYS A 448 -20.26 -15.95 0.41
N GLY A 449 -19.22 -15.15 0.31
CA GLY A 449 -18.27 -15.19 -0.81
C GLY A 449 -17.25 -16.31 -0.58
N LEU A 450 -17.07 -17.17 -1.55
CA LEU A 450 -15.94 -18.12 -1.61
C LEU A 450 -14.66 -17.33 -1.88
N GLY A 451 -13.71 -17.39 -0.95
CA GLY A 451 -12.45 -16.65 -1.03
C GLY A 451 -11.58 -17.05 -2.23
N LEU A 452 -10.68 -16.17 -2.61
CA LEU A 452 -9.74 -16.25 -3.74
C LEU A 452 -8.92 -17.55 -3.77
N TRP A 453 -8.65 -18.13 -2.61
CA TRP A 453 -7.92 -19.40 -2.44
C TRP A 453 -8.52 -20.58 -3.19
N LYS A 454 -9.85 -20.70 -3.26
CA LYS A 454 -10.49 -21.77 -4.06
C LYS A 454 -10.35 -21.60 -5.58
N LYS A 455 -10.10 -20.35 -6.04
CA LYS A 455 -9.86 -20.09 -7.47
C LYS A 455 -8.38 -20.20 -7.85
N ILE A 456 -7.48 -20.06 -6.87
CA ILE A 456 -6.04 -20.29 -7.07
C ILE A 456 -5.73 -21.79 -7.12
N GLU A 457 -6.48 -22.64 -6.40
CA GLU A 457 -6.35 -24.10 -6.48
C GLU A 457 -6.71 -24.68 -7.86
N GLU A 458 -7.54 -24.01 -8.67
CA GLU A 458 -7.85 -24.43 -10.04
C GLU A 458 -6.76 -24.06 -11.06
N TRP A 459 -5.73 -23.31 -10.63
CA TRP A 459 -4.62 -22.85 -11.49
C TRP A 459 -3.28 -23.51 -11.15
N PHE A 460 -3.28 -24.51 -10.23
CA PHE A 460 -2.09 -25.32 -9.89
C PHE A 460 -2.30 -26.80 -10.22
#